data_c3ff5137682e36a91834128f3c3eda7c
#
_entry.id   c3ff5137682e36a91834128f3c3eda7c
#
_cell.length_a   1.000
_cell.length_b   1.000
_cell.length_c   1.000
_cell.angle_alpha   90.00
_cell.angle_beta   90.00
_cell.angle_gamma   90.00
#
_symmetry.space_group_name_H-M   'P 1'
#
loop_
_entity.id
_entity.type
_entity.pdbx_description
1 polymer ?
#
loop_
_entity_poly.entity_id
_entity_poly.type
_entity_poly.pdbx_seq_one_letter_code
_entity_poly.pdbx_strand_id
1 'polypeptide(L)'
;MIKLVFFLLLSVFTAVCSFGQTVSNVDAYQEGKNIIITYETDKAGSVGDVYCSTDGGRTWGAPLKQVTGDVNKQVPAGSHRIVWDVLSEREKLAGESICFKVLQKPFKVYTSVEQMPQFPGGEAALMRYVASHMKYPPMAEEQGIQGTCIVQFVVTSTGDIGEVRVVRSLSPDCDEECKRVVRSLPKFIPGQQDGRPVNARYTLPLTFKLQN
;
A
#
# COMPACT_ATOMS: atom_id res chain seq x y z
N MET A 1 6.51 25.25 32.01
CA MET A 1 5.14 24.70 31.91
C MET A 1 4.50 25.28 30.66
N ILE A 2 4.48 24.49 29.57
CA ILE A 2 3.87 24.90 28.31
C ILE A 2 2.39 24.51 28.41
N LYS A 3 1.50 25.48 28.57
CA LYS A 3 0.06 25.25 28.43
C LYS A 3 -0.30 25.22 26.96
N LEU A 4 -0.43 24.01 26.39
CA LEU A 4 -1.04 23.80 25.08
C LEU A 4 -2.56 23.89 25.29
N VAL A 5 -3.17 25.01 24.90
CA VAL A 5 -4.63 25.18 24.93
C VAL A 5 -5.17 24.67 23.59
N PHE A 6 -5.89 23.56 23.63
CA PHE A 6 -6.56 22.97 22.47
C PHE A 6 -8.06 23.34 22.50
N PHE A 7 -8.51 24.01 21.45
CA PHE A 7 -9.92 24.04 21.07
C PHE A 7 -10.08 23.24 19.81
N LEU A 8 -10.61 22.03 19.95
CA LEU A 8 -10.90 21.15 18.81
C LEU A 8 -12.32 21.45 18.32
N LEU A 9 -12.46 22.12 17.19
CA LEU A 9 -13.73 22.19 16.48
C LEU A 9 -13.69 21.20 15.31
N LEU A 10 -14.58 20.22 15.41
CA LEU A 10 -14.74 19.12 14.43
C LEU A 10 -15.22 19.68 13.09
N SER A 11 -14.40 19.63 12.05
CA SER A 11 -14.86 19.89 10.70
C SER A 11 -14.61 18.66 9.80
N VAL A 12 -15.70 18.00 9.44
CA VAL A 12 -15.70 16.92 8.45
C VAL A 12 -15.47 17.52 7.06
N PHE A 13 -14.35 17.24 6.47
CA PHE A 13 -14.07 17.64 5.09
C PHE A 13 -14.09 16.41 4.18
N THR A 14 -15.12 16.28 3.35
CA THR A 14 -15.20 15.26 2.29
C THR A 14 -14.62 15.83 1.01
N ALA A 15 -13.43 15.38 0.62
CA ALA A 15 -12.90 15.64 -0.71
C ALA A 15 -13.36 14.53 -1.66
N VAL A 16 -14.30 14.84 -2.55
CA VAL A 16 -14.70 13.94 -3.64
C VAL A 16 -13.77 14.16 -4.81
N CYS A 17 -12.93 13.18 -5.11
CA CYS A 17 -12.23 13.11 -6.40
C CYS A 17 -12.39 11.71 -7.00
N SER A 18 -12.80 11.69 -8.25
CA SER A 18 -13.13 10.53 -9.06
C SER A 18 -11.93 9.60 -9.32
N PHE A 19 -12.16 8.29 -9.28
CA PHE A 19 -11.25 7.19 -9.65
C PHE A 19 -10.02 6.93 -8.78
N GLY A 20 -10.14 7.10 -7.47
CA GLY A 20 -9.09 6.74 -6.50
C GLY A 20 -9.69 6.16 -5.22
N GLN A 21 -8.84 5.73 -4.31
CA GLN A 21 -9.16 5.54 -2.90
C GLN A 21 -9.69 6.87 -2.33
N THR A 22 -10.78 6.84 -1.56
CA THR A 22 -11.30 8.04 -0.89
C THR A 22 -10.80 8.07 0.55
N VAL A 23 -10.24 9.18 0.97
CA VAL A 23 -9.93 9.46 2.38
C VAL A 23 -11.08 10.24 2.97
N SER A 24 -11.63 9.76 4.08
CA SER A 24 -12.75 10.36 4.81
C SER A 24 -12.50 10.35 6.31
N ASN A 25 -13.40 10.96 7.08
CA ASN A 25 -13.39 10.95 8.53
C ASN A 25 -12.01 11.30 9.13
N VAL A 26 -11.38 12.36 8.58
CA VAL A 26 -10.11 12.86 9.11
C VAL A 26 -10.37 13.59 10.40
N ASP A 27 -9.87 13.04 11.51
CA ASP A 27 -9.97 13.62 12.86
C ASP A 27 -8.60 13.68 13.53
N ALA A 28 -8.47 14.44 14.61
CA ALA A 28 -7.22 14.51 15.32
C ALA A 28 -7.41 14.81 16.82
N TYR A 29 -6.55 14.23 17.64
CA TYR A 29 -6.49 14.48 19.07
C TYR A 29 -5.05 14.51 19.57
N GLN A 30 -4.84 15.11 20.72
CA GLN A 30 -3.53 15.17 21.34
C GLN A 30 -3.29 13.96 22.25
N GLU A 31 -2.12 13.34 22.11
CA GLU A 31 -1.63 12.28 22.97
C GLU A 31 -0.21 12.63 23.44
N GLY A 32 -0.09 13.12 24.66
CA GLY A 32 1.19 13.62 25.20
C GLY A 32 1.73 14.81 24.39
N LYS A 33 2.91 14.65 23.80
CA LYS A 33 3.55 15.63 22.91
C LYS A 33 3.17 15.49 21.43
N ASN A 34 2.47 14.42 21.10
CA ASN A 34 2.13 14.09 19.73
C ASN A 34 0.69 14.49 19.40
N ILE A 35 0.44 14.72 18.12
CA ILE A 35 -0.91 14.79 17.56
C ILE A 35 -1.16 13.47 16.83
N ILE A 36 -2.25 12.82 17.18
CA ILE A 36 -2.75 11.64 16.51
C ILE A 36 -3.77 12.08 15.49
N ILE A 37 -3.57 11.72 14.24
CA ILE A 37 -4.48 12.00 13.14
C ILE A 37 -5.05 10.65 12.69
N THR A 38 -6.37 10.52 12.75
CA THR A 38 -7.09 9.33 12.28
C THR A 38 -7.82 9.65 10.99
N TYR A 39 -7.97 8.66 10.13
CA TYR A 39 -8.71 8.77 8.89
C TYR A 39 -9.21 7.40 8.43
N GLU A 40 -10.14 7.38 7.50
CA GLU A 40 -10.67 6.16 6.90
C GLU A 40 -10.45 6.14 5.39
N THR A 41 -10.32 4.93 4.85
CA THR A 41 -10.22 4.70 3.40
C THR A 41 -11.27 3.68 2.95
N ASP A 42 -11.93 3.96 1.83
CA ASP A 42 -12.97 3.11 1.23
C ASP A 42 -12.39 1.84 0.58
N LYS A 43 -11.15 1.90 0.12
CA LYS A 43 -10.42 0.80 -0.52
C LYS A 43 -8.92 0.94 -0.30
N ALA A 44 -8.20 -0.15 -0.56
CA ALA A 44 -6.74 -0.14 -0.53
C ALA A 44 -6.17 0.89 -1.52
N GLY A 45 -5.15 1.61 -1.09
CA GLY A 45 -4.49 2.62 -1.92
C GLY A 45 -3.29 3.24 -1.22
N SER A 46 -2.74 4.28 -1.80
CA SER A 46 -1.57 4.97 -1.28
C SER A 46 -1.97 6.29 -0.64
N VAL A 47 -1.59 6.47 0.60
CA VAL A 47 -1.73 7.73 1.34
C VAL A 47 -0.39 8.45 1.32
N GLY A 48 -0.43 9.73 0.96
CA GLY A 48 0.75 10.58 0.81
C GLY A 48 0.87 11.62 1.90
N ASP A 49 0.98 12.87 1.48
CA ASP A 49 1.30 13.96 2.38
C ASP A 49 0.13 14.34 3.31
N VAL A 50 0.47 14.78 4.50
CA VAL A 50 -0.45 15.31 5.51
C VAL A 50 -0.19 16.80 5.68
N TYR A 51 -1.25 17.58 5.77
CA TYR A 51 -1.19 19.03 5.96
C TYR A 51 -1.96 19.46 7.19
N CYS A 52 -1.47 20.51 7.83
CA CYS A 52 -2.14 21.13 8.95
C CYS A 52 -2.56 22.56 8.57
N SER A 53 -3.80 22.90 8.88
CA SER A 53 -4.31 24.25 8.85
C SER A 53 -4.56 24.75 10.29
N THR A 54 -4.32 26.01 10.54
CA THR A 54 -4.57 26.67 11.85
C THR A 54 -5.69 27.71 11.79
N ASP A 55 -6.34 27.83 10.65
CA ASP A 55 -7.38 28.83 10.34
C ASP A 55 -8.67 28.21 9.78
N GLY A 56 -8.95 26.97 10.15
CA GLY A 56 -10.15 26.25 9.74
C GLY A 56 -10.13 25.79 8.28
N GLY A 57 -8.95 25.55 7.72
CA GLY A 57 -8.80 25.03 6.36
C GLY A 57 -8.75 26.11 5.28
N ARG A 58 -8.70 27.39 5.63
CA ARG A 58 -8.57 28.48 4.65
C ARG A 58 -7.19 28.49 4.01
N THR A 59 -6.16 28.26 4.81
CA THR A 59 -4.79 28.10 4.31
C THR A 59 -4.17 26.79 4.81
N TRP A 60 -3.32 26.21 3.98
CA TRP A 60 -2.63 24.96 4.29
C TRP A 60 -1.11 25.22 4.24
N GLY A 61 -0.42 24.82 5.31
CA GLY A 61 1.04 24.92 5.38
C GLY A 61 1.74 23.93 4.43
N ALA A 62 3.06 23.84 4.57
CA ALA A 62 3.82 22.78 3.92
C ALA A 62 3.42 21.39 4.46
N PRO A 63 3.69 20.30 3.70
CA PRO A 63 3.50 18.96 4.19
C PRO A 63 4.24 18.72 5.52
N LEU A 64 3.59 18.05 6.45
CA LEU A 64 4.19 17.68 7.74
C LEU A 64 5.34 16.70 7.50
N LYS A 65 6.48 16.92 8.18
CA LYS A 65 7.71 16.12 7.99
C LYS A 65 7.89 15.04 9.05
N GLN A 66 7.57 15.36 10.31
CA GLN A 66 7.78 14.47 11.45
C GLN A 66 6.55 13.60 11.72
N VAL A 67 6.08 12.92 10.66
CA VAL A 67 4.92 12.03 10.69
C VAL A 67 5.33 10.56 10.53
N THR A 68 4.69 9.70 11.29
CA THR A 68 4.87 8.23 11.25
C THR A 68 3.52 7.52 11.23
N GLY A 69 3.51 6.19 11.09
CA GLY A 69 2.27 5.41 11.03
C GLY A 69 1.80 5.16 9.59
N ASP A 70 0.51 5.36 9.35
CA ASP A 70 -0.14 5.02 8.06
C ASP A 70 -0.08 6.21 7.08
N VAL A 71 1.12 6.63 6.75
CA VAL A 71 1.43 7.75 5.85
C VAL A 71 2.61 7.40 4.95
N ASN A 72 2.62 7.94 3.73
CA ASN A 72 3.64 7.69 2.70
C ASN A 72 3.84 6.20 2.35
N LYS A 73 2.80 5.41 2.48
CA LYS A 73 2.78 3.98 2.16
C LYS A 73 1.41 3.56 1.63
N GLN A 74 1.35 2.33 1.14
CA GLN A 74 0.08 1.69 0.81
C GLN A 74 -0.64 1.25 2.09
N VAL A 75 -1.94 1.49 2.15
CA VAL A 75 -2.81 1.08 3.24
C VAL A 75 -3.99 0.26 2.71
N PRO A 76 -4.52 -0.71 3.47
CA PRO A 76 -5.74 -1.43 3.11
C PRO A 76 -6.97 -0.50 3.21
N ALA A 77 -8.16 -1.00 2.91
CA ALA A 77 -9.39 -0.32 3.29
C ALA A 77 -9.58 -0.38 4.81
N GLY A 78 -10.15 0.68 5.39
CA GLY A 78 -10.45 0.75 6.81
C GLY A 78 -9.90 1.98 7.53
N SER A 79 -9.81 1.89 8.84
CA SER A 79 -9.36 2.96 9.73
C SER A 79 -7.85 2.96 9.88
N HIS A 80 -7.26 4.14 9.89
CA HIS A 80 -5.81 4.36 9.91
C HIS A 80 -5.41 5.42 10.92
N ARG A 81 -4.12 5.39 11.30
CA ARG A 81 -3.55 6.29 12.30
C ARG A 81 -2.21 6.84 11.84
N ILE A 82 -2.07 8.16 11.94
CA ILE A 82 -0.80 8.89 11.75
C ILE A 82 -0.43 9.54 13.09
N VAL A 83 0.85 9.53 13.41
CA VAL A 83 1.40 10.19 14.59
C VAL A 83 2.30 11.32 14.11
N TRP A 84 2.00 12.55 14.53
CA TRP A 84 2.82 13.72 14.25
C TRP A 84 3.53 14.21 15.52
N ASP A 85 4.88 14.17 15.51
CA ASP A 85 5.69 14.79 16.56
C ASP A 85 5.78 16.30 16.30
N VAL A 86 4.80 17.04 16.79
CA VAL A 86 4.65 18.46 16.53
C VAL A 86 5.80 19.29 17.08
N LEU A 87 6.36 18.89 18.24
CA LEU A 87 7.43 19.65 18.90
C LEU A 87 8.79 19.46 18.23
N SER A 88 8.98 18.40 17.47
CA SER A 88 10.17 18.21 16.61
C SER A 88 10.12 19.03 15.32
N GLU A 89 8.96 19.59 14.98
CA GLU A 89 8.78 20.37 13.75
C GLU A 89 8.43 21.83 14.03
N ARG A 90 7.77 22.13 15.16
CA ARG A 90 7.29 23.45 15.54
C ARG A 90 7.45 23.68 17.04
N GLU A 91 7.80 24.88 17.45
CA GLU A 91 7.86 25.24 18.88
C GLU A 91 6.49 25.18 19.56
N LYS A 92 5.45 25.52 18.83
CA LYS A 92 4.05 25.46 19.29
C LYS A 92 3.08 25.26 18.13
N LEU A 93 1.95 24.68 18.41
CA LEU A 93 0.80 24.65 17.53
C LEU A 93 -0.29 25.53 18.12
N ALA A 94 -0.62 26.62 17.45
CA ALA A 94 -1.65 27.56 17.87
C ALA A 94 -2.46 28.02 16.65
N GLY A 95 -3.76 28.23 16.82
CA GLY A 95 -4.68 28.71 15.80
C GLY A 95 -6.10 28.76 16.31
N GLU A 96 -6.98 29.43 15.59
CA GLU A 96 -8.40 29.56 15.94
C GLU A 96 -9.16 28.25 15.72
N SER A 97 -8.77 27.51 14.67
CA SER A 97 -9.36 26.23 14.33
C SER A 97 -8.31 25.37 13.62
N ILE A 98 -7.88 24.30 14.29
CA ILE A 98 -6.85 23.39 13.77
C ILE A 98 -7.56 22.23 13.08
N CYS A 99 -7.19 22.00 11.82
CA CYS A 99 -7.67 20.87 11.04
C CYS A 99 -6.56 20.25 10.18
N PHE A 100 -6.80 19.02 9.76
CA PHE A 100 -5.84 18.23 9.00
C PHE A 100 -6.44 17.78 7.68
N LYS A 101 -5.56 17.65 6.68
CA LYS A 101 -5.88 17.08 5.38
C LYS A 101 -4.87 16.00 5.06
N VAL A 102 -5.37 14.81 4.81
CA VAL A 102 -4.59 13.65 4.37
C VAL A 102 -4.83 13.50 2.87
N LEU A 103 -3.79 13.63 2.07
CA LEU A 103 -3.89 13.51 0.63
C LEU A 103 -3.61 12.09 0.16
N GLN A 104 -4.39 11.67 -0.82
CA GLN A 104 -4.04 10.50 -1.62
C GLN A 104 -2.81 10.82 -2.47
N LYS A 105 -1.98 9.81 -2.64
CA LYS A 105 -0.86 9.87 -3.57
C LYS A 105 -1.10 8.86 -4.69
N PRO A 106 -0.92 9.23 -5.95
CA PRO A 106 -1.00 8.26 -7.02
C PRO A 106 -0.07 7.08 -6.71
N PHE A 107 -0.63 5.88 -6.73
CA PHE A 107 0.13 4.65 -6.54
C PHE A 107 0.97 4.40 -7.79
N LYS A 108 2.19 4.93 -7.79
CA LYS A 108 3.10 4.72 -8.91
C LYS A 108 3.65 3.30 -8.86
N VAL A 109 3.35 2.52 -9.87
CA VAL A 109 3.93 1.20 -10.10
C VAL A 109 4.86 1.28 -11.29
N TYR A 110 6.10 0.94 -11.07
CA TYR A 110 7.10 0.88 -12.13
C TYR A 110 7.04 -0.46 -12.85
N THR A 111 7.16 -0.44 -14.16
CA THR A 111 7.28 -1.66 -14.98
C THR A 111 8.73 -2.10 -15.15
N SER A 112 9.67 -1.16 -14.99
CA SER A 112 11.11 -1.41 -14.99
C SER A 112 11.75 -0.46 -13.99
N VAL A 113 12.71 -0.93 -13.24
CA VAL A 113 13.46 -0.21 -12.21
C VAL A 113 14.93 -0.62 -12.26
N GLU A 114 15.82 0.17 -11.66
CA GLU A 114 17.26 -0.12 -11.61
C GLU A 114 17.57 -1.47 -10.96
N GLN A 115 16.83 -1.80 -9.90
CA GLN A 115 16.91 -3.10 -9.25
C GLN A 115 15.51 -3.69 -9.15
N MET A 116 15.25 -4.77 -9.89
CA MET A 116 13.96 -5.47 -9.86
C MET A 116 13.74 -6.14 -8.50
N PRO A 117 12.47 -6.28 -8.06
CA PRO A 117 12.15 -7.04 -6.86
C PRO A 117 12.74 -8.45 -6.91
N GLN A 118 13.20 -8.94 -5.76
CA GLN A 118 13.77 -10.27 -5.64
C GLN A 118 13.07 -11.10 -4.57
N PHE A 119 12.85 -12.37 -4.86
CA PHE A 119 12.40 -13.31 -3.85
C PHE A 119 13.55 -13.62 -2.87
N PRO A 120 13.30 -13.74 -1.55
CA PRO A 120 14.33 -14.15 -0.60
C PRO A 120 14.96 -15.50 -1.00
N GLY A 121 16.26 -15.50 -1.22
CA GLY A 121 16.98 -16.66 -1.75
C GLY A 121 17.00 -16.79 -3.26
N GLY A 122 16.50 -15.76 -3.98
CA GLY A 122 16.58 -15.64 -5.44
C GLY A 122 15.57 -16.49 -6.22
N GLU A 123 15.74 -16.51 -7.53
CA GLU A 123 14.80 -17.15 -8.44
C GLU A 123 14.66 -18.67 -8.20
N ALA A 124 15.75 -19.36 -7.90
CA ALA A 124 15.72 -20.79 -7.59
C ALA A 124 14.88 -21.11 -6.34
N ALA A 125 14.91 -20.22 -5.33
CA ALA A 125 14.08 -20.38 -4.15
C ALA A 125 12.60 -20.09 -4.46
N LEU A 126 12.32 -19.10 -5.31
CA LEU A 126 10.97 -18.83 -5.79
C LEU A 126 10.38 -20.04 -6.53
N MET A 127 11.15 -20.64 -7.44
CA MET A 127 10.67 -21.80 -8.19
C MET A 127 10.42 -23.01 -7.28
N ARG A 128 11.27 -23.24 -6.27
CA ARG A 128 11.02 -24.30 -5.26
C ARG A 128 9.75 -24.01 -4.44
N TYR A 129 9.55 -22.76 -4.02
CA TYR A 129 8.34 -22.36 -3.31
C TYR A 129 7.08 -22.64 -4.15
N VAL A 130 7.09 -22.19 -5.39
CA VAL A 130 6.00 -22.44 -6.34
C VAL A 130 5.74 -23.93 -6.50
N ALA A 131 6.76 -24.72 -6.77
CA ALA A 131 6.62 -26.17 -6.99
C ALA A 131 6.05 -26.90 -5.76
N SER A 132 6.38 -26.45 -4.54
CA SER A 132 5.88 -27.06 -3.30
C SER A 132 4.48 -26.60 -2.89
N HIS A 133 4.00 -25.46 -3.40
CA HIS A 133 2.70 -24.88 -3.02
C HIS A 133 1.66 -24.94 -4.14
N MET A 134 2.07 -25.14 -5.39
CA MET A 134 1.18 -25.24 -6.53
C MET A 134 0.51 -26.62 -6.56
N LYS A 135 -0.81 -26.61 -6.70
CA LYS A 135 -1.63 -27.82 -6.83
C LYS A 135 -2.19 -27.88 -8.25
N TYR A 136 -2.21 -29.07 -8.83
CA TYR A 136 -2.90 -29.26 -10.09
C TYR A 136 -4.41 -29.27 -9.84
N PRO A 137 -5.21 -28.42 -10.49
CA PRO A 137 -6.66 -28.45 -10.32
C PRO A 137 -7.23 -29.75 -10.91
N PRO A 138 -8.09 -30.50 -10.18
CA PRO A 138 -8.59 -31.79 -10.61
C PRO A 138 -9.26 -31.76 -12.00
N MET A 139 -10.09 -30.76 -12.25
CA MET A 139 -10.76 -30.61 -13.55
C MET A 139 -9.78 -30.38 -14.69
N ALA A 140 -8.72 -29.61 -14.45
CA ALA A 140 -7.68 -29.37 -15.45
C ALA A 140 -6.84 -30.63 -15.70
N GLU A 141 -6.59 -31.41 -14.66
CA GLU A 141 -5.89 -32.72 -14.76
C GLU A 141 -6.69 -33.74 -15.56
N GLU A 142 -7.99 -33.90 -15.24
CA GLU A 142 -8.92 -34.79 -15.95
C GLU A 142 -9.05 -34.43 -17.44
N GLN A 143 -9.03 -33.13 -17.76
CA GLN A 143 -9.12 -32.63 -19.14
C GLN A 143 -7.77 -32.59 -19.87
N GLY A 144 -6.69 -33.00 -19.22
CA GLY A 144 -5.36 -33.00 -19.83
C GLY A 144 -4.82 -31.60 -20.15
N ILE A 145 -5.28 -30.54 -19.48
CA ILE A 145 -4.91 -29.15 -19.75
C ILE A 145 -3.48 -28.89 -19.25
N GLN A 146 -2.55 -28.70 -20.15
CA GLN A 146 -1.15 -28.40 -19.87
C GLN A 146 -0.73 -27.07 -20.52
N GLY A 147 0.21 -26.36 -19.90
CA GLY A 147 0.73 -25.11 -20.46
C GLY A 147 1.23 -24.16 -19.39
N THR A 148 1.42 -22.90 -19.80
CA THR A 148 1.95 -21.84 -18.92
C THR A 148 0.93 -20.73 -18.75
N CYS A 149 0.51 -20.52 -17.51
CA CYS A 149 -0.19 -19.33 -17.06
C CYS A 149 0.83 -18.24 -16.71
N ILE A 150 0.61 -17.00 -17.13
CA ILE A 150 1.48 -15.87 -16.76
C ILE A 150 0.72 -14.95 -15.83
N VAL A 151 1.24 -14.82 -14.61
CA VAL A 151 0.70 -13.94 -13.59
C VAL A 151 1.59 -12.72 -13.44
N GLN A 152 0.97 -11.56 -13.36
CA GLN A 152 1.65 -10.31 -13.05
C GLN A 152 1.11 -9.76 -11.73
N PHE A 153 2.01 -9.33 -10.86
CA PHE A 153 1.66 -8.75 -9.57
C PHE A 153 2.56 -7.57 -9.23
N VAL A 154 2.12 -6.78 -8.27
CA VAL A 154 2.90 -5.65 -7.75
C VAL A 154 3.65 -6.12 -6.51
N VAL A 155 4.96 -5.94 -6.50
CA VAL A 155 5.75 -5.96 -5.26
C VAL A 155 5.80 -4.53 -4.74
N THR A 156 5.26 -4.31 -3.55
CA THR A 156 5.23 -2.99 -2.94
C THR A 156 6.61 -2.53 -2.48
N SER A 157 6.77 -1.26 -2.19
CA SER A 157 8.00 -0.71 -1.59
C SER A 157 8.34 -1.31 -0.21
N THR A 158 7.41 -2.03 0.41
CA THR A 158 7.60 -2.78 1.66
C THR A 158 7.83 -4.28 1.43
N GLY A 159 7.84 -4.72 0.17
CA GLY A 159 8.03 -6.12 -0.23
C GLY A 159 6.76 -6.98 -0.22
N ASP A 160 5.62 -6.41 0.15
CA ASP A 160 4.35 -7.14 0.18
C ASP A 160 3.81 -7.37 -1.24
N ILE A 161 3.02 -8.44 -1.42
CA ILE A 161 2.32 -8.70 -2.67
C ILE A 161 1.06 -7.85 -2.74
N GLY A 162 0.99 -6.99 -3.75
CA GLY A 162 -0.15 -6.13 -4.04
C GLY A 162 -1.10 -6.72 -5.07
N GLU A 163 -1.53 -5.88 -6.03
CA GLU A 163 -2.43 -6.29 -7.11
C GLU A 163 -1.91 -7.52 -7.86
N VAL A 164 -2.76 -8.56 -7.99
CA VAL A 164 -2.43 -9.80 -8.71
C VAL A 164 -3.40 -9.97 -9.87
N ARG A 165 -2.89 -10.12 -11.08
CA ARG A 165 -3.68 -10.35 -12.28
C ARG A 165 -3.07 -11.42 -13.18
N VAL A 166 -3.89 -12.19 -13.85
CA VAL A 166 -3.46 -13.10 -14.92
C VAL A 166 -3.37 -12.30 -16.22
N VAL A 167 -2.23 -12.35 -16.87
CA VAL A 167 -2.00 -11.68 -18.17
C VAL A 167 -2.01 -12.66 -19.33
N ARG A 168 -1.78 -13.97 -19.06
CA ARG A 168 -1.98 -15.06 -19.99
C ARG A 168 -2.66 -16.21 -19.25
N SER A 169 -3.91 -16.43 -19.58
CA SER A 169 -4.74 -17.48 -19.02
C SER A 169 -4.39 -18.85 -19.63
N LEU A 170 -4.57 -19.91 -18.84
CA LEU A 170 -4.51 -21.29 -19.29
C LEU A 170 -5.88 -21.95 -19.20
N SER A 171 -6.50 -21.93 -18.02
CA SER A 171 -7.89 -22.29 -17.76
C SER A 171 -8.36 -21.55 -16.50
N PRO A 172 -9.67 -21.37 -16.28
CA PRO A 172 -10.16 -20.68 -15.10
C PRO A 172 -9.61 -21.24 -13.77
N ASP A 173 -9.60 -22.56 -13.64
CA ASP A 173 -9.12 -23.24 -12.42
C ASP A 173 -7.62 -23.10 -12.24
N CYS A 174 -6.84 -23.22 -13.33
CA CYS A 174 -5.39 -22.98 -13.30
C CYS A 174 -5.07 -21.53 -12.96
N ASP A 175 -5.84 -20.57 -13.47
CA ASP A 175 -5.67 -19.15 -13.20
C ASP A 175 -5.92 -18.80 -11.74
N GLU A 176 -6.98 -19.38 -11.13
CA GLU A 176 -7.26 -19.18 -9.70
C GLU A 176 -6.18 -19.81 -8.82
N GLU A 177 -5.69 -21.00 -9.17
CA GLU A 177 -4.59 -21.64 -8.45
C GLU A 177 -3.31 -20.79 -8.55
N CYS A 178 -2.99 -20.26 -9.72
CA CYS A 178 -1.87 -19.35 -9.93
C CYS A 178 -1.98 -18.09 -9.04
N LYS A 179 -3.17 -17.46 -8.99
CA LYS A 179 -3.43 -16.31 -8.10
C LYS A 179 -3.29 -16.68 -6.64
N ARG A 180 -3.79 -17.86 -6.24
CA ARG A 180 -3.68 -18.36 -4.86
C ARG A 180 -2.22 -18.52 -4.44
N VAL A 181 -1.40 -19.16 -5.26
CA VAL A 181 0.02 -19.37 -4.99
C VAL A 181 0.76 -18.03 -4.91
N VAL A 182 0.52 -17.11 -5.85
CA VAL A 182 1.14 -15.78 -5.83
C VAL A 182 0.77 -15.01 -4.56
N ARG A 183 -0.50 -15.05 -4.12
CA ARG A 183 -0.92 -14.37 -2.87
C ARG A 183 -0.33 -14.99 -1.61
N SER A 184 0.13 -16.24 -1.66
CA SER A 184 0.79 -16.93 -0.54
C SER A 184 2.30 -16.72 -0.47
N LEU A 185 2.89 -16.02 -1.46
CA LEU A 185 4.32 -15.75 -1.47
C LEU A 185 4.74 -14.91 -0.26
N PRO A 186 5.87 -15.23 0.38
CA PRO A 186 6.45 -14.40 1.43
C PRO A 186 6.88 -13.03 0.87
N LYS A 187 7.20 -12.11 1.77
CA LYS A 187 7.69 -10.78 1.39
C LYS A 187 8.91 -10.89 0.50
N PHE A 188 8.90 -10.08 -0.56
CA PHE A 188 10.03 -9.87 -1.45
C PHE A 188 11.00 -8.82 -0.89
N ILE A 189 12.22 -8.83 -1.37
CA ILE A 189 13.11 -7.68 -1.35
C ILE A 189 12.54 -6.70 -2.40
N PRO A 190 12.13 -5.47 -2.01
CA PRO A 190 11.46 -4.55 -2.93
C PRO A 190 12.40 -4.08 -4.04
N GLY A 191 11.82 -3.70 -5.18
CA GLY A 191 12.57 -3.04 -6.23
C GLY A 191 13.07 -1.67 -5.80
N GLN A 192 14.17 -1.20 -6.41
CA GLN A 192 14.74 0.11 -6.10
C GLN A 192 14.87 0.96 -7.36
N GLN A 193 14.62 2.25 -7.18
CA GLN A 193 14.83 3.30 -8.14
C GLN A 193 15.44 4.52 -7.43
N ASP A 194 16.53 5.07 -7.95
CA ASP A 194 17.28 6.18 -7.34
C ASP A 194 17.64 5.87 -5.85
N GLY A 195 18.04 4.61 -5.57
CA GLY A 195 18.39 4.14 -4.23
C GLY A 195 17.23 4.05 -3.24
N ARG A 196 15.97 4.16 -3.69
CA ARG A 196 14.77 4.11 -2.83
C ARG A 196 13.89 2.92 -3.19
N PRO A 197 13.33 2.23 -2.18
CA PRO A 197 12.35 1.18 -2.43
C PRO A 197 11.11 1.75 -3.13
N VAL A 198 10.66 1.07 -4.19
CA VAL A 198 9.50 1.47 -5.00
C VAL A 198 8.58 0.28 -5.26
N ASN A 199 7.32 0.61 -5.62
CA ASN A 199 6.40 -0.42 -6.10
C ASN A 199 6.75 -0.80 -7.53
N ALA A 200 7.00 -2.07 -7.78
CA ALA A 200 7.36 -2.53 -9.12
C ALA A 200 6.54 -3.76 -9.53
N ARG A 201 6.25 -3.86 -10.82
CA ARG A 201 5.60 -5.03 -11.39
C ARG A 201 6.58 -6.19 -11.49
N TYR A 202 6.10 -7.35 -11.08
CA TYR A 202 6.80 -8.62 -11.28
C TYR A 202 5.94 -9.53 -12.12
N THR A 203 6.56 -10.26 -13.04
CA THR A 203 5.88 -11.21 -13.93
C THR A 203 6.42 -12.60 -13.66
N LEU A 204 5.52 -13.54 -13.38
CA LEU A 204 5.87 -14.91 -13.02
C LEU A 204 5.15 -15.88 -13.95
N PRO A 205 5.89 -16.65 -14.79
CA PRO A 205 5.32 -17.77 -15.52
C PRO A 205 5.17 -18.99 -14.61
N LEU A 206 3.99 -19.60 -14.61
CA LEU A 206 3.65 -20.80 -13.84
C LEU A 206 3.23 -21.89 -14.82
N THR A 207 3.95 -23.01 -14.83
CA THR A 207 3.75 -24.08 -15.80
C THR A 207 3.09 -25.29 -15.17
N PHE A 208 1.97 -25.74 -15.75
CA PHE A 208 1.29 -26.97 -15.44
C PHE A 208 1.73 -28.06 -16.42
N LYS A 209 2.29 -29.13 -15.88
CA LYS A 209 2.69 -30.33 -16.63
C LYS A 209 2.13 -31.56 -15.96
N LEU A 210 1.50 -32.44 -16.73
CA LEU A 210 1.13 -33.78 -16.27
C LEU A 210 2.37 -34.65 -16.16
N GLN A 211 2.47 -35.37 -15.06
CA GLN A 211 3.48 -36.42 -14.94
C GLN A 211 2.96 -37.67 -15.69
N ASN A 212 3.69 -38.12 -16.68
CA ASN A 212 3.45 -39.38 -17.37
C ASN A 212 3.88 -40.52 -16.46
#